data_220be8114a7006d5c9c3fb0625a41f92
#
_entry.id   220be8114a7006d5c9c3fb0625a41f92
#
_cell.length_a   1.000
_cell.length_b   1.000
_cell.length_c   1.000
_cell.angle_alpha   90.00
_cell.angle_beta   90.00
_cell.angle_gamma   90.00
#
_symmetry.space_group_name_H-M   'P 1'
#
loop_
_entity.id
_entity.type
_entity.pdbx_description
1 polymer ?
#
loop_
_entity_poly.entity_id
_entity_poly.type
_entity_poly.pdbx_seq_one_letter_code
_entity_poly.pdbx_strand_id
1 'polypeptide(L)'
;MKTMQANVVTPDGSVFSGDVEMVSVKTPDGGLGILPGHLPLVSPLAIGPVRLKQSGNIQPVAVNGGFIEVRSDEVNILAESAELPSEIDINRARAAKERAERRLEEAKKENLDFKRAEMALKRAVNRLEVGESG
;
A
#
# COMPACT_ATOMS: atom_id res chain seq x y z
N MET A 1 -0.70 20.30 17.01
CA MET A 1 0.17 19.40 16.26
C MET A 1 0.13 19.75 14.78
N LYS A 2 1.28 19.78 14.13
CA LYS A 2 1.32 20.08 12.69
C LYS A 2 0.77 18.92 11.89
N THR A 3 0.02 19.26 10.87
CA THR A 3 -0.55 18.29 9.93
C THR A 3 -0.21 18.67 8.48
N MET A 4 -0.45 17.75 7.60
CA MET A 4 -0.34 17.94 6.15
C MET A 4 -1.52 17.26 5.48
N GLN A 5 -1.92 17.74 4.32
CA GLN A 5 -2.97 17.10 3.54
C GLN A 5 -2.42 15.83 2.91
N ALA A 6 -3.13 14.72 3.08
CA ALA A 6 -2.78 13.45 2.44
C ALA A 6 -3.93 12.97 1.58
N ASN A 7 -3.61 12.52 0.37
CA ASN A 7 -4.58 12.00 -0.58
C ASN A 7 -4.09 10.67 -1.12
N VAL A 8 -4.96 9.67 -1.13
CA VAL A 8 -4.70 8.38 -1.79
C VAL A 8 -5.71 8.26 -2.90
N VAL A 9 -5.24 8.22 -4.13
CA VAL A 9 -6.07 8.25 -5.33
C VAL A 9 -5.74 7.06 -6.22
N THR A 10 -6.76 6.47 -6.82
CA THR A 10 -6.63 5.40 -7.82
C THR A 10 -7.32 5.82 -9.10
N PRO A 11 -7.17 5.07 -10.21
CA PRO A 11 -7.95 5.33 -11.41
C PRO A 11 -9.47 5.31 -11.17
N ASP A 12 -9.94 4.63 -10.13
CA ASP A 12 -11.36 4.54 -9.79
C ASP A 12 -11.82 5.68 -8.86
N GLY A 13 -10.92 6.52 -8.40
CA GLY A 13 -11.24 7.68 -7.56
C GLY A 13 -10.44 7.75 -6.28
N SER A 14 -10.87 8.65 -5.39
CA SER A 14 -10.22 8.88 -4.10
C SER A 14 -10.57 7.78 -3.10
N VAL A 15 -9.55 7.25 -2.43
CA VAL A 15 -9.69 6.26 -1.37
C VAL A 15 -9.59 6.91 0.01
N PHE A 16 -8.75 7.93 0.11
CA PHE A 16 -8.56 8.68 1.35
C PHE A 16 -8.21 10.14 1.03
N SER A 17 -8.73 11.05 1.83
CA SER A 17 -8.35 12.46 1.78
C SER A 17 -8.55 13.07 3.16
N GLY A 18 -7.54 13.72 3.70
CA GLY A 18 -7.64 14.34 5.01
C GLY A 18 -6.30 14.83 5.52
N ASP A 19 -6.35 15.51 6.68
CA ASP A 19 -5.17 16.00 7.36
C ASP A 19 -4.56 14.88 8.21
N VAL A 20 -3.26 14.68 8.08
CA VAL A 20 -2.54 13.62 8.79
C VAL A 20 -1.29 14.19 9.48
N GLU A 21 -0.86 13.51 10.52
CA GLU A 21 0.35 13.86 11.27
C GLU A 21 1.58 13.18 10.69
N MET A 22 1.39 12.03 10.04
CA MET A 22 2.47 11.24 9.45
C MET A 22 1.91 10.29 8.40
N VAL A 23 2.70 10.03 7.37
CA VAL A 23 2.42 9.00 6.35
C VAL A 23 3.59 8.05 6.33
N SER A 24 3.32 6.75 6.47
CA SER A 24 4.34 5.71 6.34
C SER A 24 4.04 4.90 5.09
N VAL A 25 5.05 4.70 4.24
CA VAL A 25 4.92 3.97 2.99
C VAL A 25 6.07 2.98 2.84
N LYS A 26 5.90 2.05 1.91
CA LYS A 26 6.94 1.10 1.53
C LYS A 26 7.43 1.44 0.11
N THR A 27 8.72 1.65 -0.03
CA THR A 27 9.36 1.89 -1.34
C THR A 27 10.21 0.67 -1.70
N PRO A 28 10.67 0.56 -2.96
CA PRO A 28 11.60 -0.51 -3.34
C PRO A 28 12.89 -0.53 -2.51
N ASP A 29 13.29 0.62 -1.95
CA ASP A 29 14.51 0.75 -1.14
C ASP A 29 14.24 0.59 0.36
N GLY A 30 13.00 0.37 0.77
CA GLY A 30 12.62 0.19 2.16
C GLY A 30 11.49 1.11 2.61
N GLY A 31 11.25 1.17 3.92
CA GLY A 31 10.22 2.02 4.49
C GLY A 31 10.58 3.49 4.48
N LEU A 32 9.58 4.35 4.33
CA LEU A 32 9.75 5.80 4.31
C LEU A 32 8.65 6.44 5.16
N GLY A 33 9.03 7.28 6.12
CA GLY A 33 8.11 8.06 6.93
C GLY A 33 8.13 9.52 6.53
N ILE A 34 6.95 10.09 6.32
CA ILE A 34 6.78 11.49 5.90
C ILE A 34 6.12 12.26 7.02
N LEU A 35 6.77 13.32 7.46
CA LEU A 35 6.23 14.28 8.44
C LEU A 35 5.93 15.61 7.75
N PRO A 36 5.05 16.45 8.34
CA PRO A 36 4.81 17.79 7.80
C PRO A 36 6.13 18.58 7.65
N GLY A 37 6.30 19.26 6.53
CA GLY A 37 7.53 20.00 6.24
C GLY A 37 8.63 19.16 5.59
N HIS A 38 8.35 17.93 5.25
CA HIS A 38 9.31 17.07 4.55
C HIS A 38 9.75 17.69 3.23
N LEU A 39 11.02 17.47 2.88
CA LEU A 39 11.56 17.93 1.59
C LEU A 39 10.77 17.31 0.43
N PRO A 40 10.55 18.05 -0.65
CA PRO A 40 9.86 17.52 -1.82
C PRO A 40 10.53 16.26 -2.35
N LEU A 41 9.70 15.29 -2.72
CA LEU A 41 10.17 13.96 -3.13
C LEU A 41 9.15 13.31 -4.05
N VAL A 42 9.62 12.58 -5.06
CA VAL A 42 8.80 11.68 -5.86
C VAL A 42 9.49 10.32 -5.82
N SER A 43 8.74 9.27 -5.50
CA SER A 43 9.28 7.92 -5.40
C SER A 43 8.26 6.90 -5.87
N PRO A 44 8.70 5.81 -6.52
CA PRO A 44 7.81 4.68 -6.74
C PRO A 44 7.48 4.01 -5.40
N LEU A 45 6.32 3.36 -5.33
CA LEU A 45 5.87 2.60 -4.17
C LEU A 45 5.94 1.12 -4.47
N ALA A 46 6.40 0.34 -3.50
CA ALA A 46 6.27 -1.10 -3.52
C ALA A 46 4.86 -1.49 -3.11
N ILE A 47 4.46 -2.72 -3.38
CA ILE A 47 3.21 -3.29 -2.85
C ILE A 47 3.38 -3.40 -1.34
N GLY A 48 2.51 -2.73 -0.60
CA GLY A 48 2.58 -2.74 0.85
C GLY A 48 1.56 -1.81 1.48
N PRO A 49 1.45 -1.85 2.82
CA PRO A 49 0.52 -0.97 3.51
C PRO A 49 1.02 0.46 3.51
N VAL A 50 0.08 1.39 3.34
CA VAL A 50 0.28 2.81 3.62
C VAL A 50 -0.42 3.07 4.95
N ARG A 51 0.24 3.74 5.87
CA ARG A 51 -0.33 4.07 7.17
C ARG A 51 -0.41 5.58 7.32
N LEU A 52 -1.62 6.05 7.64
CA LEU A 52 -1.96 7.46 7.74
C LEU A 52 -2.33 7.75 9.20
N LYS A 53 -1.52 8.54 9.88
CA LYS A 53 -1.73 8.83 11.30
C LYS A 53 -2.58 10.08 11.47
N GLN A 54 -3.72 9.94 12.15
CA GLN A 54 -4.64 11.04 12.48
C GLN A 54 -4.99 10.98 13.95
N SER A 55 -4.70 12.05 14.70
CA SER A 55 -5.07 12.18 16.13
C SER A 55 -4.70 10.94 16.95
N GLY A 56 -3.51 10.40 16.71
CA GLY A 56 -3.03 9.22 17.41
C GLY A 56 -3.53 7.88 16.87
N ASN A 57 -4.51 7.88 15.97
CA ASN A 57 -5.01 6.67 15.33
C ASN A 57 -4.34 6.47 13.98
N ILE A 58 -4.17 5.22 13.58
CA ILE A 58 -3.56 4.87 12.30
C ILE A 58 -4.63 4.28 11.38
N GLN A 59 -4.78 4.88 10.20
CA GLN A 59 -5.61 4.34 9.12
C GLN A 59 -4.69 3.60 8.14
N PRO A 60 -4.75 2.26 8.09
CA PRO A 60 -3.99 1.51 7.09
C PRO A 60 -4.77 1.43 5.78
N VAL A 61 -4.03 1.39 4.67
CA VAL A 61 -4.58 1.21 3.32
C VAL A 61 -3.69 0.21 2.59
N ALA A 62 -4.31 -0.78 1.96
CA ALA A 62 -3.58 -1.73 1.13
C ALA A 62 -3.33 -1.11 -0.24
N VAL A 63 -2.08 -0.70 -0.50
CA VAL A 63 -1.69 -0.06 -1.75
C VAL A 63 -0.86 -1.05 -2.58
N ASN A 64 -1.29 -1.26 -3.81
CA ASN A 64 -0.66 -2.25 -4.70
C ASN A 64 0.20 -1.59 -5.78
N GLY A 65 1.18 -0.82 -5.34
CA GLY A 65 2.09 -0.12 -6.24
C GLY A 65 1.58 1.27 -6.60
N GLY A 66 2.41 2.01 -7.31
CA GLY A 66 2.14 3.38 -7.72
C GLY A 66 3.28 4.31 -7.38
N PHE A 67 2.96 5.56 -7.11
CA PHE A 67 3.94 6.61 -6.80
C PHE A 67 3.48 7.45 -5.62
N ILE A 68 4.44 8.00 -4.89
CA ILE A 68 4.20 9.02 -3.88
C ILE A 68 4.85 10.33 -4.34
N GLU A 69 4.10 11.42 -4.22
CA GLU A 69 4.60 12.78 -4.44
C GLU A 69 4.48 13.53 -3.14
N VAL A 70 5.60 14.00 -2.62
CA VAL A 70 5.67 14.73 -1.35
C VAL A 70 5.99 16.19 -1.63
N ARG A 71 5.17 17.08 -1.06
CA ARG A 71 5.41 18.52 -1.01
C ARG A 71 5.50 18.92 0.46
N SER A 72 5.86 20.16 0.77
CA SER A 72 6.05 20.59 2.15
C SER A 72 4.79 20.48 3.02
N ASP A 73 3.61 20.61 2.42
CA ASP A 73 2.31 20.64 3.13
C ASP A 73 1.30 19.60 2.59
N GLU A 74 1.69 18.80 1.63
CA GLU A 74 0.79 17.88 0.96
C GLU A 74 1.52 16.61 0.51
N VAL A 75 0.85 15.48 0.66
CA VAL A 75 1.33 14.18 0.18
C VAL A 75 0.26 13.58 -0.71
N ASN A 76 0.64 13.22 -1.93
CA ASN A 76 -0.26 12.56 -2.87
C ASN A 76 0.27 11.15 -3.18
N ILE A 77 -0.57 10.16 -2.97
CA ILE A 77 -0.28 8.77 -3.33
C ILE A 77 -1.16 8.43 -4.52
N LEU A 78 -0.52 8.14 -5.65
CA LEU A 78 -1.18 7.76 -6.89
C LEU A 78 -1.02 6.25 -7.03
N ALA A 79 -1.98 5.51 -6.48
CA ALA A 79 -1.93 4.06 -6.41
C ALA A 79 -2.50 3.41 -7.67
N GLU A 80 -1.93 2.28 -8.07
CA GLU A 80 -2.51 1.46 -9.13
C GLU A 80 -3.83 0.86 -8.67
N SER A 81 -3.88 0.39 -7.43
CA SER A 81 -5.11 0.04 -6.73
C SER A 81 -4.88 0.22 -5.23
N ALA A 82 -5.95 0.49 -4.51
CA ALA A 82 -5.89 0.70 -3.06
C ALA A 82 -7.22 0.31 -2.42
N GLU A 83 -7.14 -0.28 -1.22
CA GLU A 83 -8.31 -0.73 -0.49
C GLU A 83 -8.19 -0.38 0.99
N LEU A 84 -9.29 0.14 1.57
CA LEU A 84 -9.42 0.29 3.01
C LEU A 84 -9.69 -1.08 3.65
N PRO A 85 -9.36 -1.28 4.95
CA PRO A 85 -9.61 -2.57 5.60
C PRO A 85 -11.04 -3.07 5.46
N SER A 86 -12.02 -2.18 5.54
CA SER A 86 -13.45 -2.53 5.43
C SER A 86 -13.85 -3.01 4.04
N GLU A 87 -13.06 -2.70 3.03
CA GLU A 87 -13.33 -3.10 1.64
C GLU A 87 -12.69 -4.43 1.28
N ILE A 88 -11.83 -4.97 2.17
CA ILE A 88 -11.08 -6.20 1.90
C ILE A 88 -11.87 -7.42 2.37
N ASP A 89 -12.12 -8.34 1.44
CA ASP A 89 -12.65 -9.66 1.75
C ASP A 89 -11.49 -10.55 2.18
N ILE A 90 -11.35 -10.78 3.49
CA ILE A 90 -10.25 -11.55 4.08
C ILE A 90 -10.22 -12.99 3.57
N ASN A 91 -11.37 -13.63 3.43
CA ASN A 91 -11.43 -15.00 2.94
C ASN A 91 -10.95 -15.10 1.49
N ARG A 92 -11.35 -14.15 0.66
CA ARG A 92 -10.91 -14.07 -0.73
C ARG A 92 -9.40 -13.79 -0.84
N ALA A 93 -8.91 -12.90 0.01
CA ALA A 93 -7.48 -12.57 0.06
C ALA A 93 -6.65 -13.78 0.50
N ARG A 94 -7.15 -14.55 1.48
CA ARG A 94 -6.49 -15.78 1.94
C ARG A 94 -6.45 -16.84 0.83
N ALA A 95 -7.55 -17.02 0.12
CA ALA A 95 -7.61 -17.95 -1.01
C ALA A 95 -6.65 -17.52 -2.13
N ALA A 96 -6.56 -16.21 -2.40
CA ALA A 96 -5.63 -15.67 -3.39
C ALA A 96 -4.17 -15.92 -2.98
N LYS A 97 -3.86 -15.78 -1.68
CA LYS A 97 -2.54 -16.06 -1.14
C LYS A 97 -2.16 -17.53 -1.37
N GLU A 98 -3.05 -18.46 -1.03
CA GLU A 98 -2.80 -19.89 -1.22
C GLU A 98 -2.59 -20.24 -2.68
N ARG A 99 -3.38 -19.67 -3.58
CA ARG A 99 -3.19 -19.87 -5.03
C ARG A 99 -1.85 -19.34 -5.51
N ALA A 100 -1.46 -18.17 -5.04
CA ALA A 100 -0.18 -17.54 -5.42
C ALA A 100 1.01 -18.35 -4.90
N GLU A 101 0.92 -18.89 -3.68
CA GLU A 101 1.94 -19.76 -3.11
C GLU A 101 2.12 -21.03 -3.94
N ARG A 102 1.02 -21.66 -4.36
CA ARG A 102 1.07 -22.86 -5.22
C ARG A 102 1.68 -22.54 -6.58
N ARG A 103 1.28 -21.44 -7.20
CA ARG A 103 1.84 -21.00 -8.49
C ARG A 103 3.33 -20.70 -8.40
N LEU A 104 3.76 -20.13 -7.29
CA LEU A 104 5.17 -19.84 -7.05
C LEU A 104 5.99 -21.13 -6.96
N GLU A 105 5.48 -22.16 -6.27
CA GLU A 105 6.12 -23.47 -6.20
C GLU A 105 6.21 -24.11 -7.57
N GLU A 106 5.13 -24.08 -8.36
CA GLU A 106 5.11 -24.61 -9.72
C GLU A 106 6.08 -23.87 -10.64
N ALA A 107 6.14 -22.53 -10.52
CA ALA A 107 7.05 -21.71 -11.31
C ALA A 107 8.52 -22.04 -11.03
N LYS A 108 8.86 -22.33 -9.78
CA LYS A 108 10.20 -22.76 -9.40
C LYS A 108 10.59 -24.09 -10.02
N LYS A 109 9.64 -25.04 -10.07
CA LYS A 109 9.88 -26.38 -10.60
C LYS A 109 9.96 -26.42 -12.13
N GLU A 110 9.12 -25.64 -12.79
CA GLU A 110 8.92 -25.71 -14.24
C GLU A 110 9.53 -24.54 -15.01
N ASN A 111 10.23 -23.64 -14.31
CA ASN A 111 10.82 -22.44 -14.89
C ASN A 111 9.80 -21.55 -15.60
N LEU A 112 8.57 -21.47 -15.04
CA LEU A 112 7.50 -20.62 -15.52
C LEU A 112 7.65 -19.20 -14.97
N ASP A 113 6.66 -18.34 -15.21
CA ASP A 113 6.67 -16.92 -14.81
C ASP A 113 6.66 -16.75 -13.30
N PHE A 114 7.84 -16.85 -12.70
CA PHE A 114 8.09 -16.70 -11.27
C PHE A 114 7.70 -15.31 -10.76
N LYS A 115 8.06 -14.27 -11.51
CA LYS A 115 7.83 -12.89 -11.08
C LYS A 115 6.34 -12.55 -10.95
N ARG A 116 5.53 -13.02 -11.87
CA ARG A 116 4.08 -12.81 -11.85
C ARG A 116 3.45 -13.46 -10.62
N ALA A 117 3.85 -14.69 -10.30
CA ALA A 117 3.38 -15.40 -9.12
C ALA A 117 3.84 -14.70 -7.83
N GLU A 118 5.07 -14.21 -7.80
CA GLU A 118 5.61 -13.46 -6.66
C GLU A 118 4.83 -12.17 -6.41
N MET A 119 4.51 -11.42 -7.45
CA MET A 119 3.74 -10.18 -7.31
C MET A 119 2.32 -10.45 -6.85
N ALA A 120 1.68 -11.50 -7.35
CA ALA A 120 0.35 -11.90 -6.91
C ALA A 120 0.34 -12.27 -5.42
N LEU A 121 1.38 -12.94 -4.95
CA LEU A 121 1.54 -13.28 -3.53
C LEU A 121 1.69 -12.01 -2.69
N LYS A 122 2.53 -11.07 -3.12
CA LYS A 122 2.71 -9.79 -2.40
C LYS A 122 1.40 -9.03 -2.26
N ARG A 123 0.58 -8.97 -3.30
CA ARG A 123 -0.73 -8.30 -3.24
C ARG A 123 -1.66 -8.99 -2.24
N ALA A 124 -1.73 -10.31 -2.25
CA ALA A 124 -2.58 -11.07 -1.33
C ALA A 124 -2.14 -10.91 0.12
N VAL A 125 -0.84 -10.97 0.39
CA VAL A 125 -0.26 -10.76 1.73
C VAL A 125 -0.56 -9.34 2.21
N ASN A 126 -0.42 -8.34 1.35
CA ASN A 126 -0.72 -6.95 1.67
C ASN A 126 -2.18 -6.78 2.10
N ARG A 127 -3.12 -7.35 1.33
CA ARG A 127 -4.54 -7.29 1.67
C ARG A 127 -4.85 -7.96 3.00
N LEU A 128 -4.26 -9.11 3.27
CA LEU A 128 -4.44 -9.80 4.55
C LEU A 128 -3.92 -8.99 5.72
N GLU A 129 -2.70 -8.44 5.59
CA GLU A 129 -2.10 -7.64 6.64
C GLU A 129 -2.98 -6.43 6.98
N VAL A 130 -3.43 -5.69 5.97
CA VAL A 130 -4.28 -4.51 6.15
C VAL A 130 -5.67 -4.90 6.63
N GLY A 131 -6.29 -5.91 6.02
CA GLY A 131 -7.64 -6.35 6.38
C GLY A 131 -7.74 -6.88 7.80
N GLU A 132 -6.73 -7.61 8.27
CA GLU A 132 -6.70 -8.17 9.62
C GLU A 132 -6.35 -7.11 10.68
N SER A 133 -5.67 -6.03 10.31
CA SER A 133 -5.29 -4.96 11.24
C SER A 133 -6.38 -3.89 11.40
N GLY A 134 -7.38 -3.90 10.51
CA GLY A 134 -8.49 -2.95 10.52
C GLY A 134 -9.74 -3.41 11.28
#